data_be03347c1f28e46b74a2f477f10adf88
#
_entry.id   be03347c1f28e46b74a2f477f10adf88
#
_cell.length_a   1.000
_cell.length_b   1.000
_cell.length_c   1.000
_cell.angle_alpha   90.00
_cell.angle_beta   90.00
_cell.angle_gamma   90.00
#
_symmetry.space_group_name_H-M   'P 1'
#
loop_
_entity.id
_entity.type
_entity.pdbx_description
1 polymer ?
#
loop_
_entity_poly.entity_id
_entity_poly.type
_entity_poly.pdbx_seq_one_letter_code
_entity_poly.pdbx_strand_id
1 'polypeptide(L)'
;MAELLGTAVLVFALDTIVISTVQTETKTPNLVLSVLIAFVVAVLLLATYPISGGHINPIVTFAAFLTGLISISRAAIFILAQCVGGILGALALKAVVNSGIERTYSLAGCTVTIVAPGPHGPTVIGLETSQALWLEIICSFVFLFASVWMAFDRRQAKAVGRVMICVILGIVLGLLVYISTTVTATKG
;
A
#
# COMPACT_ATOMS: atom_id res chain seq x y z
N MET A 1 3.17 -1.67 19.40
CA MET A 1 2.39 -2.91 19.05
C MET A 1 1.41 -2.64 17.90
N ALA A 2 0.55 -1.60 17.94
CA ALA A 2 -0.43 -1.33 16.87
C ALA A 2 0.22 -1.13 15.50
N GLU A 3 1.31 -0.38 15.40
CA GLU A 3 2.06 -0.18 14.16
C GLU A 3 2.66 -1.48 13.61
N LEU A 4 3.20 -2.34 14.49
CA LEU A 4 3.77 -3.63 14.11
C LEU A 4 2.69 -4.57 13.57
N LEU A 5 1.64 -4.79 14.36
CA LEU A 5 0.56 -5.71 13.98
C LEU A 5 -0.25 -5.17 12.79
N GLY A 6 -0.54 -3.86 12.77
CA GLY A 6 -1.24 -3.22 11.67
C GLY A 6 -0.50 -3.37 10.34
N THR A 7 0.82 -3.16 10.34
CA THR A 7 1.63 -3.33 9.14
C THR A 7 1.77 -4.82 8.74
N ALA A 8 1.89 -5.72 9.71
CA ALA A 8 1.94 -7.16 9.42
C ALA A 8 0.65 -7.63 8.73
N VAL A 9 -0.51 -7.24 9.27
CA VAL A 9 -1.80 -7.57 8.66
C VAL A 9 -1.98 -6.89 7.31
N LEU A 10 -1.51 -5.64 7.18
CA LEU A 10 -1.56 -4.89 5.92
C LEU A 10 -0.81 -5.65 4.81
N VAL A 11 0.46 -5.98 5.02
CA VAL A 11 1.28 -6.68 4.04
C VAL A 11 0.69 -8.04 3.69
N PHE A 12 0.32 -8.84 4.70
CA PHE A 12 -0.35 -10.12 4.47
C PHE A 12 -1.62 -9.99 3.61
N ALA A 13 -2.47 -9.01 3.93
CA ALA A 13 -3.73 -8.80 3.21
C ALA A 13 -3.50 -8.30 1.78
N LEU A 14 -2.59 -7.35 1.56
CA LEU A 14 -2.29 -6.81 0.23
C LEU A 14 -1.82 -7.92 -0.72
N ASP A 15 -0.84 -8.71 -0.30
CA ASP A 15 -0.31 -9.80 -1.11
C ASP A 15 -1.37 -10.89 -1.37
N THR A 16 -2.18 -11.22 -0.36
CA THR A 16 -3.28 -12.19 -0.51
C THR A 16 -4.33 -11.68 -1.51
N ILE A 17 -4.67 -10.39 -1.48
CA ILE A 17 -5.61 -9.78 -2.42
C ILE A 17 -5.06 -9.85 -3.85
N VAL A 18 -3.76 -9.57 -4.06
CA VAL A 18 -3.12 -9.69 -5.37
C VAL A 18 -3.26 -11.11 -5.90
N ILE A 19 -2.86 -12.12 -5.11
CA ILE A 19 -2.95 -13.53 -5.49
C ILE A 19 -4.38 -13.91 -5.83
N SER A 20 -5.35 -13.60 -4.96
CA SER A 20 -6.76 -13.94 -5.17
C SER A 20 -7.35 -13.27 -6.41
N THR A 21 -7.01 -12.00 -6.64
CA THR A 21 -7.54 -11.24 -7.78
C THR A 21 -7.06 -11.81 -9.10
N VAL A 22 -5.80 -12.25 -9.18
CA VAL A 22 -5.24 -12.86 -10.39
C VAL A 22 -5.78 -14.29 -10.56
N GLN A 23 -5.82 -15.08 -9.50
CA GLN A 23 -6.31 -16.48 -9.59
C GLN A 23 -7.81 -16.60 -9.92
N THR A 24 -8.62 -15.60 -9.59
CA THR A 24 -10.05 -15.60 -9.92
C THR A 24 -10.34 -15.16 -11.36
N GLU A 25 -9.31 -14.82 -12.15
CA GLU A 25 -9.42 -14.42 -13.56
C GLU A 25 -10.53 -13.37 -13.81
N THR A 26 -10.64 -12.40 -12.90
CA THR A 26 -11.67 -11.35 -13.00
C THR A 26 -11.48 -10.50 -14.25
N LYS A 27 -12.58 -10.04 -14.87
CA LYS A 27 -12.52 -9.18 -16.07
C LYS A 27 -11.90 -7.81 -15.81
N THR A 28 -11.91 -7.35 -14.57
CA THR A 28 -11.40 -6.04 -14.15
C THR A 28 -10.51 -6.18 -12.91
N PRO A 29 -9.35 -6.88 -13.01
CA PRO A 29 -8.53 -7.21 -11.85
C PRO A 29 -8.05 -5.96 -11.09
N ASN A 30 -7.61 -4.93 -11.80
CA ASN A 30 -7.11 -3.70 -11.20
C ASN A 30 -8.19 -2.96 -10.37
N LEU A 31 -9.43 -2.96 -10.84
CA LEU A 31 -10.54 -2.35 -10.10
C LEU A 31 -10.88 -3.14 -8.83
N VAL A 32 -10.98 -4.47 -8.95
CA VAL A 32 -11.26 -5.34 -7.79
C VAL A 32 -10.16 -5.22 -6.75
N LEU A 33 -8.89 -5.31 -7.17
CA LEU A 33 -7.72 -5.11 -6.33
C LEU A 33 -7.81 -3.78 -5.56
N SER A 34 -8.04 -2.69 -6.26
CA SER A 34 -8.07 -1.34 -5.69
C SER A 34 -9.18 -1.14 -4.67
N VAL A 35 -10.36 -1.67 -4.95
CA VAL A 35 -11.50 -1.62 -4.03
C VAL A 35 -11.23 -2.44 -2.77
N LEU A 36 -10.70 -3.65 -2.91
CA LEU A 36 -10.36 -4.49 -1.75
C LEU A 36 -9.27 -3.86 -0.89
N ILE A 37 -8.25 -3.25 -1.51
CA ILE A 37 -7.20 -2.51 -0.79
C ILE A 37 -7.79 -1.31 -0.04
N ALA A 38 -8.69 -0.54 -0.68
CA ALA A 38 -9.36 0.57 -0.01
C ALA A 38 -10.08 0.12 1.27
N PHE A 39 -10.80 -1.00 1.21
CA PHE A 39 -11.50 -1.56 2.38
C PHE A 39 -10.52 -2.03 3.46
N VAL A 40 -9.50 -2.79 3.11
CA VAL A 40 -8.51 -3.29 4.08
C VAL A 40 -7.84 -2.13 4.79
N VAL A 41 -7.39 -1.12 4.05
CA VAL A 41 -6.74 0.05 4.63
C VAL A 41 -7.69 0.82 5.53
N ALA A 42 -8.92 1.08 5.11
CA ALA A 42 -9.91 1.75 5.95
C ALA A 42 -10.15 1.01 7.28
N VAL A 43 -10.32 -0.31 7.23
CA VAL A 43 -10.50 -1.15 8.44
C VAL A 43 -9.27 -1.14 9.35
N LEU A 44 -8.07 -1.25 8.78
CA LEU A 44 -6.83 -1.21 9.57
C LEU A 44 -6.60 0.16 10.20
N LEU A 45 -6.89 1.24 9.48
CA LEU A 45 -6.85 2.58 10.04
C LEU A 45 -7.86 2.74 11.19
N LEU A 46 -9.09 2.26 11.03
CA LEU A 46 -10.10 2.27 12.10
C LEU A 46 -9.61 1.53 13.35
N ALA A 47 -8.93 0.40 13.18
CA ALA A 47 -8.41 -0.39 14.28
C ALA A 47 -7.18 0.24 14.96
N THR A 48 -6.29 0.86 14.20
CA THR A 48 -4.98 1.35 14.70
C THR A 48 -4.98 2.83 15.07
N TYR A 49 -5.84 3.63 14.43
CA TYR A 49 -5.90 5.09 14.66
C TYR A 49 -6.12 5.46 16.14
N PRO A 50 -7.03 4.83 16.91
CA PRO A 50 -7.23 5.18 18.31
C PRO A 50 -6.03 4.86 19.22
N ILE A 51 -5.15 3.96 18.77
CA ILE A 51 -4.05 3.43 19.58
C ILE A 51 -2.72 4.15 19.28
N SER A 52 -2.36 4.24 18.00
CA SER A 52 -1.06 4.78 17.57
C SER A 52 -1.15 6.03 16.70
N GLY A 53 -2.31 6.30 16.16
CA GLY A 53 -2.54 7.28 15.11
C GLY A 53 -2.71 6.65 13.72
N GLY A 54 -2.53 5.31 13.62
CA GLY A 54 -2.82 4.57 12.40
C GLY A 54 -1.87 4.90 11.25
N HIS A 55 -0.57 5.03 11.52
CA HIS A 55 0.38 5.34 10.45
C HIS A 55 0.57 4.14 9.52
N ILE A 56 0.86 2.95 10.09
CA ILE A 56 1.10 1.67 9.41
C ILE A 56 1.91 1.78 8.10
N ASN A 57 2.64 2.88 7.94
CA ASN A 57 3.42 3.22 6.76
C ASN A 57 4.58 4.14 7.16
N PRO A 58 5.83 3.82 6.81
CA PRO A 58 7.01 4.63 7.12
C PRO A 58 6.94 6.06 6.55
N ILE A 59 6.39 6.24 5.34
CA ILE A 59 6.26 7.57 4.72
C ILE A 59 5.30 8.45 5.51
N VAL A 60 4.16 7.91 5.96
CA VAL A 60 3.18 8.62 6.80
C VAL A 60 3.80 9.00 8.14
N THR A 61 4.56 8.07 8.74
CA THR A 61 5.28 8.32 9.99
C THR A 61 6.31 9.42 9.82
N PHE A 62 7.06 9.40 8.74
CA PHE A 62 8.06 10.43 8.44
C PHE A 62 7.41 11.80 8.21
N ALA A 63 6.30 11.87 7.48
CA ALA A 63 5.54 13.10 7.30
C ALA A 63 4.98 13.65 8.63
N ALA A 64 4.49 12.77 9.52
CA ALA A 64 4.04 13.15 10.84
C ALA A 64 5.17 13.73 11.71
N PHE A 65 6.39 13.22 11.57
CA PHE A 65 7.57 13.81 12.20
C PHE A 65 7.91 15.18 11.60
N LEU A 66 7.96 15.31 10.29
CA LEU A 66 8.29 16.59 9.63
C LEU A 66 7.27 17.69 9.94
N THR A 67 6.01 17.33 10.14
CA THR A 67 4.94 18.26 10.53
C THR A 67 4.89 18.54 12.03
N GLY A 68 5.80 17.96 12.82
CA GLY A 68 5.90 18.19 14.26
C GLY A 68 4.83 17.50 15.10
N LEU A 69 4.07 16.54 14.51
CA LEU A 69 3.03 15.80 15.23
C LEU A 69 3.58 14.76 16.20
N ILE A 70 4.73 14.18 15.86
CA ILE A 70 5.42 13.19 16.69
C ILE A 70 6.89 13.53 16.81
N SER A 71 7.51 13.10 17.92
CA SER A 71 8.95 13.25 18.13
C SER A 71 9.74 12.30 17.23
N ILE A 72 11.02 12.63 16.98
CA ILE A 72 11.94 11.77 16.21
C ILE A 72 12.08 10.38 16.82
N SER A 73 12.13 10.28 18.14
CA SER A 73 12.23 8.98 18.84
C SER A 73 10.99 8.11 18.58
N ARG A 74 9.80 8.72 18.61
CA ARG A 74 8.56 8.02 18.29
C ARG A 74 8.51 7.60 16.84
N ALA A 75 8.94 8.46 15.91
CA ALA A 75 9.02 8.15 14.50
C ALA A 75 9.94 6.95 14.23
N ALA A 76 11.14 6.95 14.84
CA ALA A 76 12.09 5.84 14.70
C ALA A 76 11.51 4.51 15.19
N ILE A 77 10.88 4.50 16.39
CA ILE A 77 10.23 3.30 16.93
C ILE A 77 9.09 2.81 16.02
N PHE A 78 8.28 3.73 15.48
CA PHE A 78 7.19 3.38 14.59
C PHE A 78 7.70 2.78 13.27
N ILE A 79 8.70 3.40 12.64
CA ILE A 79 9.30 2.90 11.40
C ILE A 79 9.91 1.52 11.61
N LEU A 80 10.66 1.31 12.69
CA LEU A 80 11.21 0.00 13.03
C LEU A 80 10.10 -1.05 13.25
N ALA A 81 9.03 -0.69 13.97
CA ALA A 81 7.90 -1.58 14.19
C ALA A 81 7.19 -1.93 12.88
N GLN A 82 7.05 -0.97 11.97
CA GLN A 82 6.46 -1.16 10.64
C GLN A 82 7.34 -2.06 9.75
N CYS A 83 8.65 -1.86 9.75
CA CYS A 83 9.58 -2.73 9.02
C CYS A 83 9.51 -4.18 9.52
N VAL A 84 9.56 -4.38 10.84
CA VAL A 84 9.42 -5.72 11.43
C VAL A 84 8.05 -6.31 11.13
N GLY A 85 6.99 -5.50 11.23
CA GLY A 85 5.62 -5.91 10.90
C GLY A 85 5.50 -6.38 9.45
N GLY A 86 6.08 -5.63 8.51
CA GLY A 86 6.10 -6.00 7.09
C GLY A 86 6.76 -7.36 6.85
N ILE A 87 7.92 -7.59 7.46
CA ILE A 87 8.62 -8.89 7.39
C ILE A 87 7.74 -10.01 7.96
N LEU A 88 7.11 -9.81 9.12
CA LEU A 88 6.24 -10.81 9.72
C LEU A 88 5.01 -11.10 8.86
N GLY A 89 4.42 -10.10 8.23
CA GLY A 89 3.31 -10.26 7.29
C GLY A 89 3.69 -11.10 6.07
N ALA A 90 4.83 -10.82 5.47
CA ALA A 90 5.37 -11.58 4.35
C ALA A 90 5.72 -13.04 4.75
N LEU A 91 6.30 -13.25 5.94
CA LEU A 91 6.57 -14.60 6.45
C LEU A 91 5.28 -15.38 6.74
N ALA A 92 4.25 -14.72 7.28
CA ALA A 92 2.95 -15.33 7.50
C ALA A 92 2.31 -15.77 6.18
N LEU A 93 2.39 -14.95 5.14
CA LEU A 93 1.92 -15.31 3.81
C LEU A 93 2.69 -16.50 3.24
N LYS A 94 4.02 -16.47 3.33
CA LYS A 94 4.88 -17.58 2.89
C LYS A 94 4.54 -18.90 3.59
N ALA A 95 4.10 -18.87 4.83
CA ALA A 95 3.70 -20.06 5.58
C ALA A 95 2.39 -20.70 5.09
N VAL A 96 1.52 -19.94 4.40
CA VAL A 96 0.20 -20.41 3.98
C VAL A 96 0.05 -20.59 2.46
N VAL A 97 0.96 -20.04 1.66
CA VAL A 97 0.97 -20.22 0.19
C VAL A 97 1.96 -21.33 -0.20
N ASN A 98 1.66 -22.04 -1.28
CA ASN A 98 2.59 -23.03 -1.82
C ASN A 98 3.74 -22.37 -2.60
N SER A 99 4.86 -23.10 -2.74
CA SER A 99 6.06 -22.58 -3.42
C SER A 99 5.84 -22.22 -4.90
N GLY A 100 4.84 -22.79 -5.56
CA GLY A 100 4.47 -22.44 -6.93
C GLY A 100 3.88 -21.03 -6.99
N ILE A 101 2.96 -20.71 -6.09
CA ILE A 101 2.36 -19.38 -5.95
C ILE A 101 3.44 -18.35 -5.58
N GLU A 102 4.29 -18.67 -4.60
CA GLU A 102 5.39 -17.79 -4.19
C GLU A 102 6.28 -17.37 -5.37
N ARG A 103 6.65 -18.32 -6.22
CA ARG A 103 7.48 -18.05 -7.40
C ARG A 103 6.74 -17.27 -8.49
N THR A 104 5.47 -17.58 -8.71
CA THR A 104 4.66 -16.96 -9.78
C THR A 104 4.41 -15.48 -9.50
N TYR A 105 4.13 -15.13 -8.26
CA TYR A 105 3.75 -13.76 -7.88
C TYR A 105 4.89 -12.93 -7.33
N SER A 106 6.12 -13.49 -7.24
CA SER A 106 7.30 -12.78 -6.73
C SER A 106 6.99 -12.01 -5.43
N LEU A 107 6.36 -12.69 -4.47
CA LEU A 107 5.85 -12.08 -3.24
C LEU A 107 6.89 -11.13 -2.62
N ALA A 108 6.47 -9.88 -2.37
CA ALA A 108 7.29 -8.76 -1.93
C ALA A 108 8.31 -8.23 -2.95
N GLY A 109 8.25 -8.64 -4.22
CA GLY A 109 9.06 -8.09 -5.30
C GLY A 109 8.34 -6.95 -6.04
N CYS A 110 9.06 -5.86 -6.31
CA CYS A 110 8.57 -4.79 -7.20
C CYS A 110 8.98 -5.14 -8.64
N THR A 111 8.00 -5.49 -9.50
CA THR A 111 8.25 -5.77 -10.91
C THR A 111 7.77 -4.58 -11.74
N VAL A 112 8.71 -3.85 -12.33
CA VAL A 112 8.41 -2.68 -13.18
C VAL A 112 8.32 -3.04 -14.66
N THR A 113 8.99 -4.12 -15.05
CA THR A 113 9.04 -4.60 -16.44
C THR A 113 8.90 -6.10 -16.49
N ILE A 114 8.23 -6.60 -17.52
CA ILE A 114 8.16 -8.01 -17.87
C ILE A 114 8.71 -8.23 -19.28
N VAL A 115 9.30 -9.39 -19.51
CA VAL A 115 9.68 -9.80 -20.86
C VAL A 115 8.56 -10.67 -21.42
N ALA A 116 7.90 -10.21 -22.46
CA ALA A 116 6.83 -10.93 -23.15
C ALA A 116 7.26 -11.37 -24.55
N PRO A 117 6.71 -12.46 -25.10
CA PRO A 117 6.89 -12.83 -26.50
C PRO A 117 6.33 -11.73 -27.41
N GLY A 118 7.15 -11.21 -28.31
CA GLY A 118 6.73 -10.25 -29.32
C GLY A 118 6.88 -10.79 -30.73
N PRO A 119 6.31 -10.15 -31.75
CA PRO A 119 6.33 -10.63 -33.14
C PRO A 119 7.73 -10.68 -33.76
N HIS A 120 8.71 -9.99 -33.20
CA HIS A 120 10.10 -9.94 -33.64
C HIS A 120 11.10 -10.45 -32.60
N GLY A 121 10.63 -11.19 -31.58
CA GLY A 121 11.44 -11.68 -30.47
C GLY A 121 10.95 -11.16 -29.11
N PRO A 122 11.70 -11.44 -28.01
CA PRO A 122 11.32 -10.99 -26.68
C PRO A 122 11.24 -9.46 -26.60
N THR A 123 10.11 -8.94 -26.15
CA THR A 123 9.87 -7.50 -25.99
C THR A 123 9.76 -7.19 -24.50
N VAL A 124 10.43 -6.15 -24.06
CA VAL A 124 10.30 -5.63 -22.69
C VAL A 124 9.08 -4.74 -22.62
N ILE A 125 8.14 -5.10 -21.75
CA ILE A 125 6.89 -4.37 -21.56
C ILE A 125 6.92 -3.82 -20.11
N GLY A 126 6.57 -2.55 -19.94
CA GLY A 126 6.50 -1.91 -18.63
C GLY A 126 7.02 -0.49 -18.62
N LEU A 127 7.26 0.03 -17.43
CA LEU A 127 7.81 1.37 -17.23
C LEU A 127 9.34 1.33 -17.15
N GLU A 128 9.96 2.37 -17.65
CA GLU A 128 11.36 2.64 -17.32
C GLU A 128 11.50 2.97 -15.82
N THR A 129 12.65 2.66 -15.23
CA THR A 129 12.91 2.90 -13.80
C THR A 129 12.67 4.37 -13.40
N SER A 130 13.01 5.30 -14.27
CA SER A 130 12.76 6.73 -14.06
C SER A 130 11.27 7.06 -14.02
N GLN A 131 10.47 6.48 -14.90
CA GLN A 131 9.02 6.65 -14.93
C GLN A 131 8.37 6.04 -13.69
N ALA A 132 8.80 4.85 -13.28
CA ALA A 132 8.34 4.22 -12.06
C ALA A 132 8.64 5.08 -10.83
N LEU A 133 9.85 5.63 -10.73
CA LEU A 133 10.24 6.54 -9.64
C LEU A 133 9.33 7.78 -9.59
N TRP A 134 9.08 8.41 -10.72
CA TRP A 134 8.19 9.58 -10.76
C TRP A 134 6.75 9.24 -10.40
N LEU A 135 6.25 8.08 -10.85
CA LEU A 135 4.91 7.62 -10.49
C LEU A 135 4.79 7.42 -8.97
N GLU A 136 5.76 6.77 -8.35
CA GLU A 136 5.82 6.56 -6.90
C GLU A 136 5.90 7.89 -6.13
N ILE A 137 6.72 8.84 -6.60
CA ILE A 137 6.81 10.17 -5.98
C ILE A 137 5.45 10.88 -6.02
N ILE A 138 4.79 10.89 -7.18
CA ILE A 138 3.50 11.56 -7.35
C ILE A 138 2.41 10.89 -6.51
N CYS A 139 2.31 9.56 -6.56
CA CYS A 139 1.34 8.80 -5.76
C CYS A 139 1.56 9.02 -4.25
N SER A 140 2.81 8.95 -3.80
CA SER A 140 3.16 9.22 -2.40
C SER A 140 2.82 10.66 -2.00
N PHE A 141 3.10 11.63 -2.85
CA PHE A 141 2.75 13.02 -2.59
C PHE A 141 1.23 13.21 -2.45
N VAL A 142 0.43 12.66 -3.35
CA VAL A 142 -1.05 12.76 -3.28
C VAL A 142 -1.58 12.12 -2.00
N PHE A 143 -1.06 10.93 -1.64
CA PHE A 143 -1.46 10.26 -0.41
C PHE A 143 -1.08 11.05 0.85
N LEU A 144 0.14 11.58 0.90
CA LEU A 144 0.59 12.41 2.01
C LEU A 144 -0.17 13.73 2.10
N PHE A 145 -0.46 14.36 0.96
CA PHE A 145 -1.28 15.57 0.91
C PHE A 145 -2.65 15.32 1.54
N ALA A 146 -3.33 14.25 1.15
CA ALA A 146 -4.62 13.87 1.75
C ALA A 146 -4.48 13.57 3.25
N SER A 147 -3.44 12.82 3.65
CA SER A 147 -3.20 12.44 5.05
C SER A 147 -2.93 13.66 5.93
N VAL A 148 -2.08 14.58 5.48
CA VAL A 148 -1.72 15.80 6.23
C VAL A 148 -2.95 16.70 6.42
N TRP A 149 -3.69 16.96 5.35
CA TRP A 149 -4.85 17.85 5.41
C TRP A 149 -6.05 17.26 6.13
N MET A 150 -6.27 15.96 6.04
CA MET A 150 -7.46 15.33 6.62
C MET A 150 -7.23 14.73 8.01
N ALA A 151 -6.10 14.05 8.23
CA ALA A 151 -5.84 13.37 9.49
C ALA A 151 -4.99 14.20 10.45
N PHE A 152 -4.03 14.98 9.94
CA PHE A 152 -3.08 15.71 10.77
C PHE A 152 -3.57 17.13 11.12
N ASP A 153 -4.35 17.77 10.26
CA ASP A 153 -5.00 19.04 10.63
C ASP A 153 -6.12 18.78 11.62
N ARG A 154 -5.94 19.26 12.84
CA ARG A 154 -6.91 19.08 13.94
C ARG A 154 -8.31 19.67 13.65
N ARG A 155 -8.37 20.72 12.82
CA ARG A 155 -9.65 21.37 12.45
C ARG A 155 -10.43 20.45 11.54
N GLN A 156 -9.79 19.97 10.49
CA GLN A 156 -10.40 19.02 9.53
C GLN A 156 -10.73 17.69 10.21
N ALA A 157 -9.80 17.15 10.99
CA ALA A 157 -10.01 15.91 11.71
C ALA A 157 -11.22 15.96 12.66
N LYS A 158 -11.46 17.12 13.30
CA LYS A 158 -12.64 17.33 14.15
C LYS A 158 -13.92 17.49 13.35
N ALA A 159 -13.88 18.19 12.20
CA ALA A 159 -15.04 18.42 11.36
C ALA A 159 -15.51 17.15 10.63
N VAL A 160 -14.58 16.39 10.08
CA VAL A 160 -14.85 15.18 9.29
C VAL A 160 -15.14 13.96 10.18
N GLY A 161 -14.47 13.88 11.31
CA GLY A 161 -14.56 12.75 12.24
C GLY A 161 -13.68 11.56 11.85
N ARG A 162 -13.22 10.83 12.86
CA ARG A 162 -12.19 9.76 12.70
C ARG A 162 -12.60 8.66 11.74
N VAL A 163 -13.83 8.21 11.81
CA VAL A 163 -14.33 7.12 10.96
C VAL A 163 -14.26 7.53 9.50
N MET A 164 -14.77 8.72 9.19
CA MET A 164 -14.79 9.22 7.83
C MET A 164 -13.38 9.45 7.27
N ILE A 165 -12.44 9.94 8.09
CA ILE A 165 -11.04 10.08 7.69
C ILE A 165 -10.44 8.72 7.30
N CYS A 166 -10.64 7.69 8.11
CA CYS A 166 -10.13 6.36 7.80
C CYS A 166 -10.70 5.82 6.48
N VAL A 167 -12.00 6.03 6.25
CA VAL A 167 -12.66 5.63 4.99
C VAL A 167 -12.09 6.41 3.80
N ILE A 168 -11.98 7.73 3.92
CA ILE A 168 -11.47 8.57 2.83
C ILE A 168 -10.00 8.22 2.51
N LEU A 169 -9.15 8.05 3.50
CA LEU A 169 -7.76 7.66 3.27
C LEU A 169 -7.64 6.27 2.63
N GLY A 170 -8.50 5.33 3.02
CA GLY A 170 -8.62 4.04 2.35
C GLY A 170 -9.00 4.19 0.87
N ILE A 171 -10.01 5.01 0.57
CA ILE A 171 -10.45 5.30 -0.81
C ILE A 171 -9.33 5.98 -1.60
N VAL A 172 -8.65 6.97 -1.05
CA VAL A 172 -7.53 7.66 -1.72
C VAL A 172 -6.44 6.66 -2.07
N LEU A 173 -6.05 5.78 -1.13
CA LEU A 173 -5.04 4.77 -1.43
C LEU A 173 -5.51 3.79 -2.50
N GLY A 174 -6.75 3.32 -2.43
CA GLY A 174 -7.33 2.46 -3.46
C GLY A 174 -7.32 3.10 -4.85
N LEU A 175 -7.67 4.39 -4.95
CA LEU A 175 -7.59 5.13 -6.21
C LEU A 175 -6.16 5.23 -6.73
N LEU A 176 -5.18 5.48 -5.87
CA LEU A 176 -3.77 5.53 -6.25
C LEU A 176 -3.26 4.16 -6.72
N VAL A 177 -3.68 3.07 -6.08
CA VAL A 177 -3.38 1.72 -6.53
C VAL A 177 -4.01 1.46 -7.90
N TYR A 178 -5.26 1.88 -8.13
CA TYR A 178 -5.89 1.74 -9.44
C TYR A 178 -5.12 2.49 -10.54
N ILE A 179 -4.72 3.72 -10.27
CA ILE A 179 -3.94 4.54 -11.21
C ILE A 179 -2.58 3.88 -11.48
N SER A 180 -1.84 3.50 -10.43
CA SER A 180 -0.50 2.92 -10.57
C SER A 180 -0.56 1.59 -11.32
N THR A 181 -1.44 0.68 -10.98
CA THR A 181 -1.59 -0.61 -11.66
C THR A 181 -2.09 -0.48 -13.09
N THR A 182 -2.92 0.51 -13.40
CA THR A 182 -3.41 0.74 -14.75
C THR A 182 -2.34 1.34 -15.65
N VAL A 183 -1.55 2.27 -15.14
CA VAL A 183 -0.45 2.92 -15.89
C VAL A 183 0.71 1.93 -16.11
N THR A 184 0.98 1.06 -15.14
CA THR A 184 2.03 0.05 -15.26
C THR A 184 1.61 -1.18 -16.05
N ALA A 185 0.30 -1.46 -16.12
CA ALA A 185 -0.23 -2.54 -16.94
C ALA A 185 -0.22 -2.13 -18.41
N THR A 186 0.80 -2.51 -19.13
CA THR A 186 0.79 -2.41 -20.59
C THR A 186 -0.23 -3.40 -21.13
N LYS A 187 -1.27 -2.88 -21.77
CA LYS A 187 -2.14 -3.73 -22.58
C LYS A 187 -1.30 -4.21 -23.77
N GLY A 188 -0.92 -5.49 -23.75
CA GLY A 188 -0.48 -6.17 -24.95
C GLY A 188 -1.66 -6.41 -25.86
#